data_baad9fec8f47abc0ca9fc30d68da696b
#
_entry.id   baad9fec8f47abc0ca9fc30d68da696b
#
_cell.length_a   1.000
_cell.length_b   1.000
_cell.length_c   1.000
_cell.angle_alpha   90.00
_cell.angle_beta   90.00
_cell.angle_gamma   90.00
#
_symmetry.space_group_name_H-M   'P 1'
#
loop_
_entity.id
_entity.type
_entity.pdbx_description
1 polymer ?
#
loop_
_entity_poly.entity_id
_entity_poly.type
_entity_poly.pdbx_seq_one_letter_code
_entity_poly.pdbx_strand_id
1 'polypeptide(L)'
;MFLKKQNLSNAKIDSYINFLAEFASCIYDNNGQALNTTQFEDFVNRYENDYPLTDPIDVILSKLESANLISKSSLSNFDFNYPYIYYFFVGKFFATAWEDSDDVNHDKAIRDVNTIVENLHKTSNAYIAVFIAHHTRNTALINIIAELAKKMFARFEPATMDKKCLSVFSAIESKIATPSLPSSYSPEENRQEQLRQKDEMEVQNKYDDYDDDDIHDEFALELRRSIKTVEVIGSIIKNRPGSLRIQQQTLLFEEAMDVQLRLVSSFLELVRRINEIGCPI
;
A
#
# COMPACT_ATOMS: atom_id res chain seq x y z
N MET A 1 -21.01 1.11 0.37
CA MET A 1 -22.01 0.22 0.99
C MET A 1 -22.48 0.76 2.34
N PHE A 2 -21.62 1.21 3.25
CA PHE A 2 -21.95 1.74 4.59
C PHE A 2 -22.87 2.98 4.55
N LEU A 3 -22.53 4.00 3.77
CA LEU A 3 -23.34 5.22 3.65
C LEU A 3 -24.72 4.98 3.02
N LYS A 4 -24.87 3.98 2.13
CA LYS A 4 -26.18 3.60 1.58
C LYS A 4 -27.13 3.03 2.63
N LYS A 5 -26.63 2.41 3.70
CA LYS A 5 -27.44 1.92 4.81
C LYS A 5 -28.01 3.03 5.68
N GLN A 6 -27.49 4.26 5.57
CA GLN A 6 -27.95 5.45 6.31
C GLN A 6 -29.10 6.20 5.61
N ASN A 7 -29.75 5.62 4.59
CA ASN A 7 -30.84 6.23 3.81
C ASN A 7 -30.49 7.60 3.21
N LEU A 8 -29.23 7.83 2.83
CA LEU A 8 -28.75 9.06 2.22
C LEU A 8 -29.10 9.08 0.72
N SER A 9 -29.49 10.26 0.19
CA SER A 9 -29.57 10.47 -1.26
C SER A 9 -28.18 10.41 -1.92
N ASN A 10 -28.13 10.15 -3.23
CA ASN A 10 -26.86 10.07 -3.94
C ASN A 10 -26.03 11.37 -3.83
N ALA A 11 -26.67 12.55 -3.88
CA ALA A 11 -25.98 13.82 -3.70
C ALA A 11 -25.35 13.97 -2.30
N LYS A 12 -26.04 13.50 -1.26
CA LYS A 12 -25.48 13.50 0.11
C LYS A 12 -24.34 12.49 0.24
N ILE A 13 -24.45 11.32 -0.40
CA ILE A 13 -23.36 10.32 -0.41
C ILE A 13 -22.10 10.91 -1.03
N ASP A 14 -22.22 11.63 -2.13
CA ASP A 14 -21.09 12.28 -2.80
C ASP A 14 -20.44 13.33 -1.89
N SER A 15 -21.21 14.21 -1.28
CA SER A 15 -20.71 15.21 -0.31
C SER A 15 -19.99 14.56 0.88
N TYR A 16 -20.52 13.46 1.43
CA TYR A 16 -19.90 12.74 2.55
C TYR A 16 -18.60 12.03 2.13
N ILE A 17 -18.55 11.50 0.91
CA ILE A 17 -17.34 10.90 0.35
C ILE A 17 -16.26 11.96 0.16
N ASN A 18 -16.64 13.16 -0.34
CA ASN A 18 -15.71 14.27 -0.48
C ASN A 18 -15.19 14.75 0.88
N PHE A 19 -16.07 14.91 1.85
CA PHE A 19 -15.69 15.27 3.22
C PHE A 19 -14.66 14.28 3.81
N LEU A 20 -14.90 12.97 3.64
CA LEU A 20 -13.97 11.94 4.11
C LEU A 20 -12.63 11.95 3.37
N ALA A 21 -12.61 12.29 2.07
CA ALA A 21 -11.38 12.40 1.30
C ALA A 21 -10.53 13.60 1.76
N GLU A 22 -11.17 14.77 1.96
CA GLU A 22 -10.51 15.97 2.49
C GLU A 22 -10.03 15.77 3.94
N PHE A 23 -10.84 15.12 4.78
CA PHE A 23 -10.45 14.77 6.15
C PHE A 23 -9.24 13.83 6.18
N ALA A 24 -9.23 12.83 5.28
CA ALA A 24 -8.10 11.91 5.16
C ALA A 24 -6.81 12.61 4.71
N SER A 25 -6.91 13.58 3.79
CA SER A 25 -5.77 14.42 3.40
C SER A 25 -5.21 15.22 4.58
N CYS A 26 -6.07 15.77 5.44
CA CYS A 26 -5.60 16.49 6.62
C CYS A 26 -4.89 15.58 7.63
N ILE A 27 -5.37 14.36 7.83
CA ILE A 27 -4.67 13.35 8.66
C ILE A 27 -3.34 12.96 8.01
N TYR A 28 -3.29 12.80 6.68
CA TYR A 28 -2.05 12.52 5.96
C TYR A 28 -1.01 13.63 6.17
N ASP A 29 -1.42 14.90 6.06
CA ASP A 29 -0.57 16.07 6.32
C ASP A 29 -0.12 16.17 7.80
N ASN A 30 -0.89 15.58 8.72
CA ASN A 30 -0.55 15.45 10.14
C ASN A 30 0.26 14.15 10.42
N ASN A 31 1.01 13.65 9.43
CA ASN A 31 1.80 12.41 9.53
C ASN A 31 1.00 11.16 9.92
N GLY A 32 -0.25 11.07 9.46
CA GLY A 32 -1.14 9.95 9.76
C GLY A 32 -1.71 9.97 11.18
N GLN A 33 -1.48 11.03 11.95
CA GLN A 33 -1.98 11.15 13.32
C GLN A 33 -3.38 11.78 13.35
N ALA A 34 -4.20 11.32 14.29
CA ALA A 34 -5.52 11.86 14.56
C ALA A 34 -5.49 13.39 14.74
N LEU A 35 -6.50 14.09 14.24
CA LEU A 35 -6.62 15.53 14.43
C LEU A 35 -7.17 15.84 15.82
N ASN A 36 -6.50 16.73 16.55
CA ASN A 36 -7.06 17.29 17.76
C ASN A 36 -8.21 18.26 17.46
N THR A 37 -8.93 18.74 18.49
CA THR A 37 -10.10 19.61 18.32
C THR A 37 -9.79 20.84 17.48
N THR A 38 -8.69 21.54 17.74
CA THR A 38 -8.32 22.76 17.00
C THR A 38 -8.00 22.46 15.54
N GLN A 39 -7.21 21.42 15.27
CA GLN A 39 -6.90 20.99 13.89
C GLN A 39 -8.15 20.56 13.14
N PHE A 40 -9.09 19.91 13.83
CA PHE A 40 -10.36 19.53 13.23
C PHE A 40 -11.26 20.73 12.94
N GLU A 41 -11.33 21.71 13.85
CA GLU A 41 -12.06 22.99 13.61
C GLU A 41 -11.46 23.75 12.43
N ASP A 42 -10.15 23.83 12.32
CA ASP A 42 -9.45 24.44 11.19
C ASP A 42 -9.76 23.72 9.86
N PHE A 43 -9.82 22.38 9.89
CA PHE A 43 -10.25 21.57 8.75
C PHE A 43 -11.69 21.91 8.35
N VAL A 44 -12.62 21.93 9.30
CA VAL A 44 -14.03 22.22 9.04
C VAL A 44 -14.20 23.62 8.44
N ASN A 45 -13.56 24.62 9.02
CA ASN A 45 -13.62 26.00 8.52
C ASN A 45 -13.12 26.12 7.07
N ARG A 46 -12.04 25.41 6.70
CA ARG A 46 -11.57 25.35 5.31
C ARG A 46 -12.59 24.66 4.41
N TYR A 47 -13.07 23.49 4.84
CA TYR A 47 -14.01 22.70 4.08
C TYR A 47 -15.30 23.46 3.78
N GLU A 48 -15.85 24.21 4.75
CA GLU A 48 -17.05 25.06 4.58
C GLU A 48 -16.82 26.23 3.62
N ASN A 49 -15.59 26.73 3.52
CA ASN A 49 -15.26 27.79 2.55
C ASN A 49 -15.14 27.24 1.13
N ASP A 50 -14.64 26.00 0.97
CA ASP A 50 -14.32 25.42 -0.34
C ASP A 50 -15.50 24.63 -0.91
N TYR A 51 -16.34 24.01 -0.07
CA TYR A 51 -17.41 23.10 -0.48
C TYR A 51 -18.77 23.43 0.16
N PRO A 52 -19.88 23.34 -0.62
CA PRO A 52 -21.21 23.51 -0.05
C PRO A 52 -21.57 22.32 0.84
N LEU A 53 -21.95 22.58 2.07
CA LEU A 53 -22.46 21.56 2.98
C LEU A 53 -23.87 21.12 2.59
N THR A 54 -24.09 19.81 2.54
CA THR A 54 -25.43 19.22 2.31
C THR A 54 -26.20 18.98 3.61
N ASP A 55 -25.50 18.89 4.72
CA ASP A 55 -26.02 18.79 6.09
C ASP A 55 -25.11 19.59 7.03
N PRO A 56 -25.58 20.06 8.20
CA PRO A 56 -24.71 20.63 9.24
C PRO A 56 -23.62 19.65 9.67
N ILE A 57 -22.45 20.17 10.04
CA ILE A 57 -21.26 19.35 10.39
C ILE A 57 -21.55 18.33 11.50
N ASP A 58 -22.29 18.70 12.54
CA ASP A 58 -22.67 17.82 13.63
C ASP A 58 -23.53 16.63 13.14
N VAL A 59 -24.38 16.86 12.14
CA VAL A 59 -25.18 15.80 11.50
C VAL A 59 -24.29 14.89 10.64
N ILE A 60 -23.34 15.46 9.89
CA ILE A 60 -22.37 14.69 9.10
C ILE A 60 -21.56 13.77 10.04
N LEU A 61 -20.98 14.34 11.11
CA LEU A 61 -20.18 13.59 12.08
C LEU A 61 -21.00 12.48 12.73
N SER A 62 -22.19 12.78 13.24
CA SER A 62 -23.06 11.78 13.87
C SER A 62 -23.38 10.61 12.95
N LYS A 63 -23.59 10.86 11.65
CA LYS A 63 -23.84 9.80 10.66
C LYS A 63 -22.59 8.99 10.32
N LEU A 64 -21.42 9.65 10.23
CA LEU A 64 -20.15 8.98 9.98
C LEU A 64 -19.71 8.12 11.16
N GLU A 65 -19.93 8.59 12.40
CA GLU A 65 -19.73 7.81 13.63
C GLU A 65 -20.70 6.61 13.68
N SER A 66 -21.98 6.83 13.41
CA SER A 66 -22.99 5.75 13.35
C SER A 66 -22.70 4.71 12.27
N ALA A 67 -22.05 5.13 11.17
CA ALA A 67 -21.58 4.25 10.13
C ALA A 67 -20.24 3.57 10.46
N ASN A 68 -19.66 3.85 11.63
CA ASN A 68 -18.37 3.35 12.11
C ASN A 68 -17.20 3.67 11.16
N LEU A 69 -17.25 4.84 10.51
CA LEU A 69 -16.21 5.31 9.61
C LEU A 69 -15.17 6.17 10.33
N ILE A 70 -15.63 7.06 11.20
CA ILE A 70 -14.80 7.92 12.04
C ILE A 70 -15.09 7.68 13.51
N SER A 71 -14.17 8.10 14.36
CA SER A 71 -14.34 8.10 15.83
C SER A 71 -13.83 9.39 16.42
N LYS A 72 -14.44 9.79 17.51
CA LYS A 72 -13.95 10.80 18.42
C LYS A 72 -13.47 10.13 19.70
N SER A 73 -12.18 10.24 20.00
CA SER A 73 -11.62 9.69 21.24
C SER A 73 -12.08 10.46 22.47
N SER A 74 -11.86 9.88 23.67
CA SER A 74 -12.10 10.57 24.94
C SER A 74 -11.28 11.86 25.12
N LEU A 75 -10.17 11.99 24.40
CA LEU A 75 -9.32 13.19 24.35
C LEU A 75 -9.75 14.16 23.24
N SER A 76 -10.93 13.97 22.65
CA SER A 76 -11.48 14.77 21.55
C SER A 76 -10.59 14.79 20.30
N ASN A 77 -9.86 13.71 20.02
CA ASN A 77 -9.16 13.53 18.76
C ASN A 77 -10.08 12.81 17.77
N PHE A 78 -10.06 13.29 16.52
CA PHE A 78 -10.86 12.77 15.40
C PHE A 78 -10.00 11.92 14.49
N ASP A 79 -10.47 10.70 14.18
CA ASP A 79 -9.73 9.72 13.41
C ASP A 79 -10.65 8.76 12.65
N PHE A 80 -10.11 8.02 11.69
CA PHE A 80 -10.80 6.89 11.09
C PHE A 80 -10.81 5.68 12.03
N ASN A 81 -11.92 4.93 12.03
CA ASN A 81 -12.02 3.73 12.86
C ASN A 81 -11.11 2.59 12.39
N TYR A 82 -10.83 2.53 11.08
CA TYR A 82 -10.03 1.48 10.47
C TYR A 82 -8.97 2.07 9.54
N PRO A 83 -7.70 1.64 9.63
CA PRO A 83 -6.61 2.16 8.81
C PRO A 83 -6.87 2.04 7.30
N TYR A 84 -7.42 0.92 6.83
CA TYR A 84 -7.68 0.72 5.41
C TYR A 84 -8.76 1.66 4.85
N ILE A 85 -9.71 2.13 5.70
CA ILE A 85 -10.69 3.16 5.31
C ILE A 85 -9.97 4.51 5.12
N TYR A 86 -9.06 4.84 6.04
CA TYR A 86 -8.19 5.99 5.91
C TYR A 86 -7.37 5.91 4.60
N TYR A 87 -6.66 4.81 4.34
CA TYR A 87 -5.87 4.63 3.12
C TYR A 87 -6.72 4.74 1.85
N PHE A 88 -7.94 4.21 1.87
CA PHE A 88 -8.88 4.33 0.77
C PHE A 88 -9.21 5.79 0.46
N PHE A 89 -9.50 6.60 1.47
CA PHE A 89 -9.86 8.00 1.27
C PHE A 89 -8.65 8.88 0.94
N VAL A 90 -7.48 8.63 1.52
CA VAL A 90 -6.22 9.25 1.07
C VAL A 90 -5.96 8.95 -0.40
N GLY A 91 -6.09 7.68 -0.80
CA GLY A 91 -5.92 7.27 -2.19
C GLY A 91 -6.93 7.93 -3.12
N LYS A 92 -8.19 8.10 -2.68
CA LYS A 92 -9.22 8.81 -3.43
C LYS A 92 -8.89 10.30 -3.59
N PHE A 93 -8.47 10.97 -2.52
CA PHE A 93 -8.06 12.38 -2.56
C PHE A 93 -6.94 12.61 -3.58
N PHE A 94 -5.85 11.87 -3.46
CA PHE A 94 -4.72 12.00 -4.38
C PHE A 94 -5.07 11.66 -5.83
N ALA A 95 -5.89 10.64 -6.05
CA ALA A 95 -6.33 10.29 -7.40
C ALA A 95 -7.16 11.42 -8.04
N THR A 96 -8.07 12.04 -7.27
CA THR A 96 -8.92 13.13 -7.76
C THR A 96 -8.08 14.38 -8.04
N ALA A 97 -7.25 14.81 -7.09
CA ALA A 97 -6.39 15.98 -7.24
C ALA A 97 -5.33 15.81 -8.35
N TRP A 98 -4.88 14.59 -8.60
CA TRP A 98 -3.93 14.32 -9.69
C TRP A 98 -4.60 14.35 -11.08
N GLU A 99 -5.87 13.94 -11.19
CA GLU A 99 -6.57 13.94 -12.48
C GLU A 99 -7.03 15.34 -12.91
N ASP A 100 -7.27 16.25 -11.97
CA ASP A 100 -7.72 17.60 -12.23
C ASP A 100 -6.53 18.58 -12.18
N SER A 101 -6.08 19.04 -13.35
CA SER A 101 -4.97 20.00 -13.47
C SER A 101 -5.28 21.40 -12.93
N ASP A 102 -6.56 21.72 -12.74
CA ASP A 102 -7.02 22.98 -12.20
C ASP A 102 -7.22 22.92 -10.67
N ASP A 103 -7.11 21.73 -10.07
CA ASP A 103 -7.16 21.53 -8.61
C ASP A 103 -5.98 22.23 -7.93
N VAL A 104 -6.27 22.99 -6.87
CA VAL A 104 -5.26 23.68 -6.06
C VAL A 104 -4.23 22.73 -5.44
N ASN A 105 -4.59 21.45 -5.27
CA ASN A 105 -3.75 20.40 -4.73
C ASN A 105 -3.02 19.58 -5.81
N HIS A 106 -3.18 19.88 -7.10
CA HIS A 106 -2.62 19.08 -8.19
C HIS A 106 -1.11 18.83 -8.06
N ASP A 107 -0.33 19.92 -7.96
CA ASP A 107 1.13 19.82 -7.83
C ASP A 107 1.56 19.12 -6.52
N LYS A 108 0.80 19.33 -5.43
CA LYS A 108 1.02 18.64 -4.16
C LYS A 108 0.76 17.15 -4.32
N ALA A 109 -0.35 16.78 -4.94
CA ALA A 109 -0.72 15.38 -5.17
C ALA A 109 0.36 14.64 -5.99
N ILE A 110 0.92 15.27 -7.03
CA ILE A 110 2.01 14.68 -7.82
C ILE A 110 3.25 14.42 -6.94
N ARG A 111 3.66 15.40 -6.11
CA ARG A 111 4.83 15.24 -5.23
C ARG A 111 4.61 14.15 -4.19
N ASP A 112 3.44 14.16 -3.54
CA ASP A 112 3.12 13.22 -2.47
C ASP A 112 2.97 11.79 -3.01
N VAL A 113 2.35 11.61 -4.17
CA VAL A 113 2.25 10.31 -4.85
C VAL A 113 3.64 9.76 -5.20
N ASN A 114 4.56 10.59 -5.71
CA ASN A 114 5.93 10.16 -5.95
C ASN A 114 6.62 9.73 -4.64
N THR A 115 6.46 10.51 -3.57
CA THR A 115 7.00 10.18 -2.24
C THR A 115 6.42 8.86 -1.70
N ILE A 116 5.12 8.64 -1.86
CA ILE A 116 4.45 7.38 -1.49
C ILE A 116 5.05 6.21 -2.25
N VAL A 117 5.22 6.33 -3.58
CA VAL A 117 5.79 5.26 -4.41
C VAL A 117 7.26 5.01 -4.09
N GLU A 118 8.05 6.04 -3.84
CA GLU A 118 9.46 5.89 -3.42
C GLU A 118 9.60 5.17 -2.07
N ASN A 119 8.58 5.24 -1.22
CA ASN A 119 8.55 4.66 0.12
C ASN A 119 7.55 3.50 0.25
N LEU A 120 7.41 2.64 -0.78
CA LEU A 120 6.52 1.47 -0.75
C LEU A 120 6.90 0.42 0.30
N HIS A 121 8.10 0.48 0.88
CA HIS A 121 8.47 -0.37 2.02
C HIS A 121 7.57 -0.11 3.24
N LYS A 122 7.02 1.10 3.40
CA LYS A 122 6.03 1.41 4.43
C LYS A 122 4.67 0.81 4.05
N THR A 123 4.07 0.09 4.97
CA THR A 123 2.80 -0.64 4.73
C THR A 123 1.66 0.31 4.36
N SER A 124 1.55 1.47 5.04
CA SER A 124 0.58 2.52 4.73
C SER A 124 0.71 3.00 3.27
N ASN A 125 1.94 3.31 2.83
CA ASN A 125 2.22 3.78 1.47
C ASN A 125 1.86 2.73 0.42
N ALA A 126 2.13 1.45 0.68
CA ALA A 126 1.76 0.35 -0.21
C ALA A 126 0.23 0.28 -0.41
N TYR A 127 -0.56 0.36 0.68
CA TYR A 127 -2.03 0.40 0.57
C TYR A 127 -2.54 1.66 -0.12
N ILE A 128 -2.02 2.83 0.23
CA ILE A 128 -2.40 4.10 -0.41
C ILE A 128 -2.13 4.04 -1.93
N ALA A 129 -0.96 3.54 -2.36
CA ALA A 129 -0.62 3.39 -3.78
C ALA A 129 -1.60 2.47 -4.53
N VAL A 130 -2.01 1.35 -3.92
CA VAL A 130 -3.05 0.46 -4.48
C VAL A 130 -4.38 1.19 -4.64
N PHE A 131 -4.80 1.99 -3.63
CA PHE A 131 -6.05 2.74 -3.70
C PHE A 131 -5.99 3.90 -4.69
N ILE A 132 -4.86 4.62 -4.80
CA ILE A 132 -4.66 5.61 -5.86
C ILE A 132 -4.85 4.92 -7.22
N ALA A 133 -4.16 3.80 -7.46
CA ALA A 133 -4.30 3.03 -8.70
C ALA A 133 -5.73 2.56 -8.95
N HIS A 134 -6.51 2.29 -7.90
CA HIS A 134 -7.91 1.89 -8.01
C HIS A 134 -8.82 3.05 -8.43
N HIS A 135 -8.56 4.26 -7.93
CA HIS A 135 -9.39 5.42 -8.17
C HIS A 135 -9.04 6.19 -9.44
N THR A 136 -7.76 6.24 -9.82
CA THR A 136 -7.31 6.97 -11.01
C THR A 136 -7.39 6.13 -12.28
N ARG A 137 -7.66 6.79 -13.40
CA ARG A 137 -7.45 6.25 -14.75
C ARG A 137 -6.11 6.69 -15.34
N ASN A 138 -5.39 7.57 -14.66
CA ASN A 138 -4.11 8.04 -15.12
C ASN A 138 -3.08 6.90 -15.17
N THR A 139 -2.43 6.77 -16.31
CA THR A 139 -1.42 5.73 -16.55
C THR A 139 -0.06 6.09 -15.96
N ALA A 140 0.12 7.34 -15.55
CA ALA A 140 1.40 7.81 -15.02
C ALA A 140 1.82 7.04 -13.76
N LEU A 141 0.89 6.74 -12.85
CA LEU A 141 1.19 5.92 -11.66
C LEU A 141 1.73 4.54 -12.04
N ILE A 142 1.15 3.88 -13.04
CA ILE A 142 1.61 2.58 -13.53
C ILE A 142 3.06 2.67 -14.00
N ASN A 143 3.38 3.72 -14.76
CA ASN A 143 4.74 3.95 -15.26
C ASN A 143 5.72 4.25 -14.11
N ILE A 144 5.33 5.06 -13.12
CA ILE A 144 6.17 5.37 -11.95
C ILE A 144 6.49 4.10 -11.18
N ILE A 145 5.49 3.24 -10.92
CA ILE A 145 5.69 1.96 -10.22
C ILE A 145 6.58 1.02 -11.04
N ALA A 146 6.38 0.93 -12.37
CA ALA A 146 7.22 0.12 -13.24
C ALA A 146 8.67 0.63 -13.25
N GLU A 147 8.90 1.94 -13.34
CA GLU A 147 10.25 2.52 -13.29
C GLU A 147 10.91 2.33 -11.91
N LEU A 148 10.14 2.34 -10.82
CA LEU A 148 10.66 1.98 -9.51
C LEU A 148 11.10 0.50 -9.48
N ALA A 149 10.26 -0.40 -10.00
CA ALA A 149 10.57 -1.83 -10.08
C ALA A 149 11.85 -2.11 -10.87
N LYS A 150 12.06 -1.42 -12.00
CA LYS A 150 13.30 -1.54 -12.79
C LYS A 150 14.57 -1.23 -12.01
N LYS A 151 14.50 -0.31 -11.05
CA LYS A 151 15.67 0.11 -10.25
C LYS A 151 16.02 -0.91 -9.16
N MET A 152 15.08 -1.77 -8.75
CA MET A 152 15.29 -2.71 -7.66
C MET A 152 16.18 -3.86 -8.08
N PHE A 153 17.24 -4.09 -7.31
CA PHE A 153 18.28 -5.09 -7.61
C PHE A 153 18.85 -4.97 -9.02
N ALA A 154 18.83 -3.76 -9.63
CA ALA A 154 19.26 -3.52 -11.01
C ALA A 154 20.73 -3.87 -11.28
N ARG A 155 21.56 -4.03 -10.23
CA ARG A 155 22.95 -4.51 -10.32
C ARG A 155 23.06 -6.00 -10.62
N PHE A 156 21.96 -6.74 -10.57
CA PHE A 156 21.91 -8.17 -10.86
C PHE A 156 21.09 -8.41 -12.14
N GLU A 157 21.59 -9.32 -12.98
CA GLU A 157 20.81 -9.86 -14.09
C GLU A 157 19.72 -10.80 -13.57
N PRO A 158 18.53 -10.86 -14.18
CA PRO A 158 17.50 -11.82 -13.80
C PRO A 158 18.02 -13.26 -13.82
N ALA A 159 17.69 -14.05 -12.81
CA ALA A 159 18.06 -15.46 -12.74
C ALA A 159 17.44 -16.25 -13.88
N THR A 160 18.23 -17.15 -14.47
CA THR A 160 17.81 -18.00 -15.59
C THR A 160 17.90 -19.48 -15.20
N MET A 161 17.24 -20.36 -15.97
CA MET A 161 17.34 -21.81 -15.79
C MET A 161 18.60 -22.38 -16.47
N ASP A 162 19.67 -21.60 -16.53
CA ASP A 162 20.92 -22.09 -17.08
C ASP A 162 21.69 -23.02 -16.10
N LYS A 163 22.71 -23.73 -16.64
CA LYS A 163 23.49 -24.69 -15.85
C LYS A 163 24.21 -24.03 -14.66
N LYS A 164 24.56 -22.74 -14.78
CA LYS A 164 25.26 -22.01 -13.73
C LYS A 164 24.33 -21.73 -12.53
N CYS A 165 23.16 -21.25 -12.77
CA CYS A 165 22.14 -21.05 -11.72
C CYS A 165 21.70 -22.38 -11.11
N LEU A 166 21.42 -23.41 -11.94
CA LEU A 166 20.98 -24.71 -11.47
C LEU A 166 22.04 -25.40 -10.60
N SER A 167 23.34 -25.25 -10.89
CA SER A 167 24.41 -25.85 -10.08
C SER A 167 24.46 -25.27 -8.66
N VAL A 168 24.18 -24.00 -8.48
CA VAL A 168 24.10 -23.38 -7.15
C VAL A 168 22.89 -23.89 -6.38
N PHE A 169 21.71 -24.01 -7.02
CA PHE A 169 20.54 -24.62 -6.39
C PHE A 169 20.82 -26.09 -5.96
N SER A 170 21.43 -26.91 -6.79
CA SER A 170 21.78 -28.29 -6.44
C SER A 170 22.74 -28.37 -5.25
N ALA A 171 23.68 -27.42 -5.15
CA ALA A 171 24.59 -27.34 -4.01
C ALA A 171 23.88 -26.94 -2.72
N ILE A 172 22.87 -26.06 -2.78
CA ILE A 172 22.03 -25.68 -1.66
C ILE A 172 21.13 -26.84 -1.24
N GLU A 173 20.45 -27.49 -2.20
CA GLU A 173 19.55 -28.63 -1.95
C GLU A 173 20.25 -29.77 -1.22
N SER A 174 21.52 -30.07 -1.58
CA SER A 174 22.29 -31.10 -0.92
C SER A 174 22.62 -30.79 0.56
N LYS A 175 22.55 -29.55 0.98
CA LYS A 175 22.87 -29.09 2.35
C LYS A 175 21.63 -28.83 3.20
N ILE A 176 20.47 -28.59 2.59
CA ILE A 176 19.21 -28.41 3.32
C ILE A 176 18.68 -29.81 3.67
N ALA A 177 18.68 -30.14 4.96
CA ALA A 177 17.93 -31.30 5.44
C ALA A 177 16.45 -31.13 5.05
N THR A 178 15.92 -32.13 4.33
CA THR A 178 14.52 -32.10 3.87
C THR A 178 13.61 -31.82 5.08
N PRO A 179 12.94 -30.66 5.16
CA PRO A 179 12.01 -30.45 6.26
C PRO A 179 10.88 -31.46 6.10
N SER A 180 10.68 -32.31 7.11
CA SER A 180 9.48 -33.14 7.18
C SER A 180 8.30 -32.18 7.34
N LEU A 181 7.58 -31.91 6.24
CA LEU A 181 6.32 -31.20 6.29
C LEU A 181 5.40 -31.96 7.24
N PRO A 182 4.81 -31.30 8.25
CA PRO A 182 3.81 -31.95 9.09
C PRO A 182 2.67 -32.43 8.20
N SER A 183 2.46 -33.73 8.13
CA SER A 183 1.46 -34.38 7.26
C SER A 183 0.00 -34.14 7.67
N SER A 184 -0.27 -33.23 8.62
CA SER A 184 -1.57 -33.12 9.29
C SER A 184 -2.40 -31.88 8.92
N TYR A 185 -1.93 -31.00 8.03
CA TYR A 185 -2.71 -29.82 7.63
C TYR A 185 -2.93 -29.76 6.13
N SER A 186 -4.20 -29.52 5.71
CA SER A 186 -4.46 -29.23 4.32
C SER A 186 -3.87 -27.86 3.96
N PRO A 187 -3.31 -27.66 2.75
CA PRO A 187 -2.76 -26.37 2.32
C PRO A 187 -3.80 -25.23 2.37
N GLU A 188 -5.08 -25.55 2.21
CA GLU A 188 -6.19 -24.62 2.27
C GLU A 188 -6.49 -24.12 3.69
N GLU A 189 -6.48 -25.02 4.67
CA GLU A 189 -6.68 -24.68 6.08
C GLU A 189 -5.53 -23.80 6.60
N ASN A 190 -4.29 -24.11 6.25
CA ASN A 190 -3.12 -23.29 6.58
C ASN A 190 -3.23 -21.89 5.98
N ARG A 191 -3.68 -21.79 4.73
CA ARG A 191 -3.86 -20.50 4.05
C ARG A 191 -4.96 -19.66 4.71
N GLN A 192 -6.08 -20.27 5.07
CA GLN A 192 -7.18 -19.58 5.76
C GLN A 192 -6.75 -19.12 7.14
N GLU A 193 -6.02 -19.94 7.89
CA GLU A 193 -5.50 -19.57 9.21
C GLU A 193 -4.48 -18.43 9.12
N GLN A 194 -3.57 -18.47 8.15
CA GLN A 194 -2.62 -17.38 7.91
C GLN A 194 -3.32 -16.07 7.53
N LEU A 195 -4.38 -16.14 6.71
CA LEU A 195 -5.18 -14.96 6.37
C LEU A 195 -5.90 -14.41 7.60
N ARG A 196 -6.50 -15.29 8.42
CA ARG A 196 -7.16 -14.89 9.66
C ARG A 196 -6.20 -14.23 10.66
N GLN A 197 -5.01 -14.81 10.85
CA GLN A 197 -3.97 -14.24 11.71
C GLN A 197 -3.48 -12.90 11.20
N LYS A 198 -3.34 -12.75 9.88
CA LYS A 198 -2.97 -11.49 9.25
C LYS A 198 -4.05 -10.42 9.47
N ASP A 199 -5.32 -10.76 9.26
CA ASP A 199 -6.44 -9.86 9.49
C ASP A 199 -6.53 -9.43 10.97
N GLU A 200 -6.32 -10.36 11.90
CA GLU A 200 -6.30 -10.08 13.34
C GLU A 200 -5.12 -9.16 13.73
N MET A 201 -3.93 -9.38 13.16
CA MET A 201 -2.77 -8.51 13.37
C MET A 201 -3.00 -7.11 12.79
N GLU A 202 -3.60 -7.01 11.59
CA GLU A 202 -3.92 -5.70 10.96
C GLU A 202 -4.93 -4.89 11.79
N VAL A 203 -5.86 -5.55 12.50
CA VAL A 203 -6.81 -4.88 13.40
C VAL A 203 -6.14 -4.44 14.70
N GLN A 204 -5.17 -5.19 15.22
CA GLN A 204 -4.44 -4.85 16.45
C GLN A 204 -3.38 -3.77 16.22
N ASN A 205 -2.75 -3.77 15.04
CA ASN A 205 -1.68 -2.83 14.68
C ASN A 205 -2.26 -1.62 13.95
N LYS A 206 -3.03 -0.81 14.66
CA LYS A 206 -3.79 0.31 14.10
C LYS A 206 -2.93 1.37 13.42
N TYR A 207 -1.64 1.45 13.71
CA TYR A 207 -0.66 2.40 13.17
C TYR A 207 0.79 1.89 13.29
N ASP A 208 0.99 0.56 13.28
CA ASP A 208 2.35 0.02 13.29
C ASP A 208 3.01 0.15 11.90
N ASP A 209 3.14 1.39 11.42
CA ASP A 209 4.31 1.81 10.65
C ASP A 209 5.50 1.97 11.62
N TYR A 210 5.52 1.13 12.69
CA TYR A 210 6.60 1.14 13.65
C TYR A 210 7.89 0.80 12.92
N ASP A 211 8.76 1.79 12.93
CA ASP A 211 10.21 1.69 12.78
C ASP A 211 10.75 1.08 11.48
N ASP A 212 10.14 1.42 10.32
CA ASP A 212 10.84 1.26 9.04
C ASP A 212 12.02 2.24 8.90
N ASP A 213 12.05 3.30 9.69
CA ASP A 213 13.16 4.25 9.73
C ASP A 213 14.41 3.68 10.46
N ASP A 214 14.29 2.54 11.20
CA ASP A 214 15.38 1.87 11.90
C ASP A 214 16.11 0.79 11.07
N ILE A 215 15.71 0.55 9.82
CA ILE A 215 16.46 -0.37 8.95
C ILE A 215 17.68 0.35 8.39
N HIS A 216 18.80 0.28 9.13
CA HIS A 216 20.10 0.83 8.72
C HIS A 216 20.82 -0.01 7.65
N ASP A 217 20.37 -1.23 7.37
CA ASP A 217 20.92 -2.09 6.34
C ASP A 217 20.27 -1.81 4.98
N GLU A 218 21.04 -1.25 4.06
CA GLU A 218 20.61 -0.91 2.71
C GLU A 218 20.05 -2.13 1.95
N PHE A 219 20.64 -3.31 2.14
CA PHE A 219 20.17 -4.54 1.51
C PHE A 219 18.80 -4.98 2.06
N ALA A 220 18.61 -4.91 3.39
CA ALA A 220 17.35 -5.26 4.02
C ALA A 220 16.23 -4.29 3.60
N LEU A 221 16.54 -3.00 3.47
CA LEU A 221 15.59 -1.99 2.98
C LEU A 221 15.23 -2.22 1.51
N GLU A 222 16.22 -2.50 0.63
CA GLU A 222 15.97 -2.81 -0.77
C GLU A 222 15.14 -4.10 -0.92
N LEU A 223 15.45 -5.13 -0.11
CA LEU A 223 14.68 -6.38 -0.07
C LEU A 223 13.20 -6.12 0.29
N ARG A 224 12.96 -5.40 1.39
CA ARG A 224 11.60 -5.09 1.83
C ARG A 224 10.85 -4.25 0.79
N ARG A 225 11.51 -3.24 0.22
CA ARG A 225 10.95 -2.41 -0.85
C ARG A 225 10.59 -3.25 -2.07
N SER A 226 11.44 -4.19 -2.48
CA SER A 226 11.18 -5.05 -3.64
C SER A 226 9.98 -5.97 -3.43
N ILE A 227 9.88 -6.61 -2.26
CA ILE A 227 8.74 -7.45 -1.90
C ILE A 227 7.44 -6.63 -1.94
N LYS A 228 7.41 -5.47 -1.28
CA LYS A 228 6.24 -4.59 -1.25
C LYS A 228 5.86 -4.05 -2.63
N THR A 229 6.83 -3.72 -3.46
CA THR A 229 6.55 -3.28 -4.85
C THR A 229 5.86 -4.38 -5.65
N VAL A 230 6.31 -5.63 -5.54
CA VAL A 230 5.68 -6.78 -6.21
C VAL A 230 4.27 -7.04 -5.66
N GLU A 231 4.07 -6.93 -4.33
CA GLU A 231 2.74 -7.03 -3.71
C GLU A 231 1.77 -5.94 -4.24
N VAL A 232 2.24 -4.70 -4.35
CA VAL A 232 1.46 -3.58 -4.90
C VAL A 232 1.12 -3.83 -6.36
N ILE A 233 2.09 -4.22 -7.20
CA ILE A 233 1.86 -4.56 -8.62
C ILE A 233 0.82 -5.69 -8.73
N GLY A 234 0.98 -6.77 -7.97
CA GLY A 234 0.03 -7.89 -7.96
C GLY A 234 -1.37 -7.47 -7.54
N SER A 235 -1.49 -6.59 -6.54
CA SER A 235 -2.76 -6.04 -6.07
C SER A 235 -3.42 -5.16 -7.13
N ILE A 236 -2.66 -4.33 -7.84
CA ILE A 236 -3.16 -3.49 -8.93
C ILE A 236 -3.70 -4.36 -10.07
N ILE A 237 -2.94 -5.35 -10.53
CA ILE A 237 -3.37 -6.27 -11.60
C ILE A 237 -4.64 -7.03 -11.18
N LYS A 238 -4.65 -7.59 -9.96
CA LYS A 238 -5.78 -8.34 -9.41
C LYS A 238 -7.06 -7.51 -9.31
N ASN A 239 -6.95 -6.26 -8.88
CA ASN A 239 -8.12 -5.43 -8.60
C ASN A 239 -8.63 -4.67 -9.83
N ARG A 240 -7.85 -4.63 -10.92
CA ARG A 240 -8.19 -3.91 -12.16
C ARG A 240 -8.12 -4.76 -13.44
N PRO A 241 -8.57 -6.02 -13.45
CA PRO A 241 -8.37 -6.90 -14.60
C PRO A 241 -9.10 -6.41 -15.87
N GLY A 242 -10.22 -5.67 -15.71
CA GLY A 242 -11.01 -5.15 -16.83
C GLY A 242 -10.74 -3.70 -17.20
N SER A 243 -9.90 -2.96 -16.44
CA SER A 243 -9.66 -1.53 -16.66
C SER A 243 -8.21 -1.20 -17.02
N LEU A 244 -7.26 -2.10 -16.80
CA LEU A 244 -5.90 -1.99 -17.31
C LEU A 244 -5.82 -2.51 -18.74
N ARG A 245 -5.13 -1.77 -19.61
CA ARG A 245 -4.81 -2.24 -20.96
C ARG A 245 -3.86 -3.43 -20.87
N ILE A 246 -3.94 -4.35 -21.84
CA ILE A 246 -3.05 -5.53 -21.90
C ILE A 246 -1.58 -5.12 -21.80
N GLN A 247 -1.17 -4.08 -22.53
CA GLN A 247 0.21 -3.57 -22.47
C GLN A 247 0.65 -3.15 -21.06
N GLN A 248 -0.25 -2.54 -20.28
CA GLN A 248 0.04 -2.14 -18.90
C GLN A 248 0.11 -3.36 -17.96
N GLN A 249 -0.78 -4.33 -18.15
CA GLN A 249 -0.73 -5.58 -17.39
C GLN A 249 0.56 -6.34 -17.68
N THR A 250 0.95 -6.45 -18.97
CA THR A 250 2.19 -7.10 -19.40
C THR A 250 3.39 -6.39 -18.79
N LEU A 251 3.48 -5.05 -18.92
CA LEU A 251 4.57 -4.26 -18.35
C LEU A 251 4.72 -4.51 -16.83
N LEU A 252 3.63 -4.37 -16.08
CA LEU A 252 3.66 -4.57 -14.63
C LEU A 252 4.05 -6.01 -14.25
N PHE A 253 3.53 -6.99 -14.99
CA PHE A 253 3.85 -8.39 -14.73
C PHE A 253 5.32 -8.70 -15.03
N GLU A 254 5.84 -8.25 -16.16
CA GLU A 254 7.25 -8.45 -16.54
C GLU A 254 8.17 -7.80 -15.53
N GLU A 255 7.94 -6.54 -15.14
CA GLU A 255 8.76 -5.86 -14.14
C GLU A 255 8.70 -6.55 -12.76
N ALA A 256 7.52 -7.01 -12.33
CA ALA A 256 7.39 -7.75 -11.08
C ALA A 256 8.17 -9.07 -11.11
N MET A 257 8.13 -9.80 -12.23
CA MET A 257 8.92 -11.04 -12.42
C MET A 257 10.41 -10.75 -12.43
N ASP A 258 10.85 -9.70 -13.13
CA ASP A 258 12.26 -9.32 -13.21
C ASP A 258 12.82 -8.92 -11.84
N VAL A 259 12.07 -8.19 -11.02
CA VAL A 259 12.44 -7.90 -9.62
C VAL A 259 12.70 -9.18 -8.85
N GLN A 260 11.79 -10.17 -8.94
CA GLN A 260 11.94 -11.43 -8.22
C GLN A 260 13.13 -12.25 -8.74
N LEU A 261 13.34 -12.29 -10.04
CA LEU A 261 14.47 -13.02 -10.63
C LEU A 261 15.81 -12.35 -10.30
N ARG A 262 15.89 -11.03 -10.28
CA ARG A 262 17.09 -10.29 -9.83
C ARG A 262 17.36 -10.50 -8.35
N LEU A 263 16.31 -10.56 -7.52
CA LEU A 263 16.42 -10.90 -6.10
C LEU A 263 16.98 -12.31 -5.91
N VAL A 264 16.49 -13.31 -6.67
CA VAL A 264 17.05 -14.66 -6.66
C VAL A 264 18.54 -14.64 -7.04
N SER A 265 18.93 -13.90 -8.08
CA SER A 265 20.35 -13.76 -8.46
C SER A 265 21.20 -13.17 -7.35
N SER A 266 20.67 -12.19 -6.60
CA SER A 266 21.39 -11.59 -5.47
C SER A 266 21.67 -12.61 -4.36
N PHE A 267 20.70 -13.48 -4.04
CA PHE A 267 20.89 -14.57 -3.09
C PHE A 267 21.86 -15.63 -3.58
N LEU A 268 21.81 -16.01 -4.87
CA LEU A 268 22.73 -16.96 -5.46
C LEU A 268 24.19 -16.45 -5.41
N GLU A 269 24.38 -15.14 -5.65
CA GLU A 269 25.70 -14.51 -5.53
C GLU A 269 26.18 -14.49 -4.06
N LEU A 270 25.30 -14.22 -3.11
CA LEU A 270 25.63 -14.27 -1.68
C LEU A 270 26.07 -15.67 -1.27
N VAL A 271 25.33 -16.71 -1.66
CA VAL A 271 25.70 -18.13 -1.37
C VAL A 271 27.02 -18.48 -1.99
N ARG A 272 27.30 -18.05 -3.22
CA ARG A 272 28.57 -18.25 -3.87
C ARG A 272 29.72 -17.65 -3.07
N ARG A 273 29.63 -16.43 -2.64
CA ARG A 273 30.63 -15.72 -1.84
C ARG A 273 30.88 -16.41 -0.49
N ILE A 274 29.82 -16.83 0.20
CA ILE A 274 29.96 -17.58 1.45
C ILE A 274 30.73 -18.88 1.24
N ASN A 275 30.44 -19.62 0.18
CA ASN A 275 31.17 -20.85 -0.15
C ASN A 275 32.65 -20.61 -0.51
N GLU A 276 32.97 -19.50 -1.19
CA GLU A 276 34.34 -19.10 -1.55
C GLU A 276 35.18 -18.71 -0.31
N ILE A 277 34.56 -18.13 0.71
CA ILE A 277 35.20 -17.71 1.97
C ILE A 277 35.45 -18.93 2.90
N GLY A 278 34.92 -20.11 2.56
CA GLY A 278 35.13 -21.35 3.33
C GLY A 278 34.36 -21.39 4.66
N CYS A 279 33.33 -20.55 4.83
CA CYS A 279 32.41 -20.64 5.94
C CYS A 279 31.39 -21.75 5.66
N PRO A 280 31.40 -22.90 6.38
CA PRO A 280 30.37 -23.93 6.18
C PRO A 280 29.01 -23.37 6.62
N ILE A 281 28.05 -23.44 5.73
CA ILE A 281 26.61 -23.13 6.04
C ILE A 281 26.02 -24.29 6.83
#